data_f5ea3f88322bbf373d21ee6972d20694
#
_entry.id   f5ea3f88322bbf373d21ee6972d20694
#
_cell.length_a   1.000
_cell.length_b   1.000
_cell.length_c   1.000
_cell.angle_alpha   90.00
_cell.angle_beta   90.00
_cell.angle_gamma   90.00
#
_symmetry.space_group_name_H-M   'P 1'
#
loop_
_entity.id
_entity.type
_entity.pdbx_description
1 polymer ?
#
loop_
_entity_poly.entity_id
_entity_poly.type
_entity_poly.pdbx_seq_one_letter_code
_entity_poly.pdbx_strand_id
1 'polypeptide(L)'
;VRYSFCTLQVNYETGFQTTFEGLRYYRQMFLSDPDFFLNMQSVLTGLLIRVPTVIVFSIFAALLLNREFRGRLFFRAVFFLPVVVMSGAVASLVRSDSTAMSMMGSTSGGMTALDMTVLNDLLANTALGESVSGFLSAAVSSVADISWVSGVQILLCLAGLQSISPSLYEAAKMEGASSWSEFWKITFPMCMPIIFLVVIYTIIDSFTDPDNAVIKMISTQAFSNFQYSYASAIAVVY
;
A
#
# COMPACT_ATOMS: atom_id res chain seq x y z
N VAL A 1 -4.13 -0.57 24.61
CA VAL A 1 -5.33 -1.11 25.28
C VAL A 1 -5.55 -0.46 26.63
N ARG A 2 -4.57 -0.46 27.58
CA ARG A 2 -4.78 0.11 28.93
C ARG A 2 -5.19 1.59 28.89
N TYR A 3 -4.54 2.39 28.08
CA TYR A 3 -4.80 3.84 27.96
C TYR A 3 -6.14 4.17 27.27
N SER A 4 -6.75 3.25 26.57
CA SER A 4 -8.07 3.45 25.97
C SER A 4 -9.23 3.46 26.98
N PHE A 5 -8.99 2.95 28.19
CA PHE A 5 -9.96 2.94 29.30
C PHE A 5 -9.69 4.02 30.35
N CYS A 6 -8.58 4.76 30.19
CA CYS A 6 -8.15 5.77 31.15
C CYS A 6 -8.02 7.12 30.46
N THR A 7 -8.34 8.19 31.19
CA THR A 7 -8.00 9.56 30.76
C THR A 7 -6.58 9.85 31.16
N LEU A 8 -5.75 10.26 30.18
CA LEU A 8 -4.39 10.70 30.38
C LEU A 8 -4.39 12.24 30.46
N GLN A 9 -4.00 12.77 31.61
CA GLN A 9 -3.75 14.20 31.78
C GLN A 9 -2.25 14.40 32.01
N VAL A 10 -1.67 15.31 31.24
CA VAL A 10 -0.24 15.70 31.40
C VAL A 10 -0.20 16.81 32.43
N ASN A 11 0.30 16.50 33.61
CA ASN A 11 0.57 17.51 34.61
C ASN A 11 2.08 17.80 34.65
N TYR A 12 2.47 19.06 34.54
CA TYR A 12 3.88 19.49 34.47
C TYR A 12 4.66 19.17 35.74
N GLU A 13 3.98 18.99 36.90
CA GLU A 13 4.62 18.70 38.18
C GLU A 13 4.73 17.23 38.52
N THR A 14 3.70 16.41 38.14
CA THR A 14 3.59 15.01 38.54
C THR A 14 3.68 14.01 37.39
N GLY A 15 3.89 14.50 36.15
CA GLY A 15 3.94 13.67 34.95
C GLY A 15 2.57 13.24 34.47
N PHE A 16 2.45 12.00 33.97
CA PHE A 16 1.18 11.46 33.44
C PHE A 16 0.30 10.95 34.59
N GLN A 17 -0.86 11.58 34.79
CA GLN A 17 -1.91 11.07 35.66
C GLN A 17 -2.93 10.29 34.82
N THR A 18 -3.28 9.10 35.30
CA THR A 18 -4.27 8.23 34.66
C THR A 18 -5.49 8.06 35.57
N THR A 19 -6.63 8.50 35.11
CA THR A 19 -7.93 8.25 35.78
C THR A 19 -8.71 7.24 34.98
N PHE A 20 -9.28 6.21 35.64
CA PHE A 20 -10.09 5.20 34.95
C PHE A 20 -11.49 5.74 34.66
N GLU A 21 -11.88 5.79 33.40
CA GLU A 21 -13.20 6.26 32.94
C GLU A 21 -14.00 5.17 32.19
N GLY A 22 -13.53 3.95 32.18
CA GLY A 22 -14.22 2.83 31.55
C GLY A 22 -14.42 2.99 30.04
N LEU A 23 -15.65 2.85 29.55
CA LEU A 23 -16.00 2.85 28.11
C LEU A 23 -16.35 4.22 27.53
N ARG A 24 -16.04 5.31 28.22
CA ARG A 24 -16.41 6.66 27.82
C ARG A 24 -15.94 7.01 26.39
N TYR A 25 -14.68 6.74 26.08
CA TYR A 25 -14.08 7.04 24.76
C TYR A 25 -14.65 6.17 23.64
N TYR A 26 -14.99 4.91 23.94
CA TYR A 26 -15.67 4.04 22.98
C TYR A 26 -17.10 4.54 22.67
N ARG A 27 -17.82 4.98 23.71
CA ARG A 27 -19.15 5.58 23.53
C ARG A 27 -19.07 6.89 22.74
N GLN A 28 -18.08 7.73 23.01
CA GLN A 28 -17.84 8.97 22.26
C GLN A 28 -17.57 8.68 20.79
N MET A 29 -16.71 7.70 20.48
CA MET A 29 -16.33 7.31 19.13
C MET A 29 -17.54 6.81 18.31
N PHE A 30 -18.41 5.98 18.91
CA PHE A 30 -19.54 5.39 18.18
C PHE A 30 -20.81 6.26 18.14
N LEU A 31 -21.01 7.16 19.11
CA LEU A 31 -22.25 7.92 19.25
C LEU A 31 -22.09 9.43 18.97
N SER A 32 -20.90 10.00 19.17
CA SER A 32 -20.70 11.43 19.11
C SER A 32 -19.76 11.88 17.99
N ASP A 33 -18.97 10.97 17.42
CA ASP A 33 -17.98 11.31 16.41
C ASP A 33 -18.38 10.74 15.03
N PRO A 34 -19.01 11.55 14.16
CA PRO A 34 -19.38 11.11 12.82
C PRO A 34 -18.17 10.89 11.93
N ASP A 35 -17.04 11.58 12.20
CA ASP A 35 -15.83 11.50 11.38
C ASP A 35 -15.18 10.12 11.46
N PHE A 36 -15.25 9.46 12.63
CA PHE A 36 -14.75 8.10 12.77
C PHE A 36 -15.49 7.12 11.84
N PHE A 37 -16.81 7.21 11.79
CA PHE A 37 -17.61 6.31 10.95
C PHE A 37 -17.37 6.56 9.46
N LEU A 38 -17.28 7.83 9.04
CA LEU A 38 -16.98 8.21 7.65
C LEU A 38 -15.58 7.75 7.23
N ASN A 39 -14.58 7.93 8.09
CA ASN A 39 -13.22 7.48 7.84
C ASN A 39 -13.14 5.95 7.77
N MET A 40 -13.80 5.23 8.67
CA MET A 40 -13.86 3.77 8.65
C MET A 40 -14.54 3.25 7.37
N GLN A 41 -15.65 3.86 6.96
CA GLN A 41 -16.33 3.52 5.71
C GLN A 41 -15.43 3.77 4.50
N SER A 42 -14.72 4.89 4.48
CA SER A 42 -13.76 5.23 3.42
C SER A 42 -12.65 4.17 3.31
N VAL A 43 -12.10 3.74 4.44
CA VAL A 43 -11.07 2.68 4.50
C VAL A 43 -11.61 1.36 3.97
N LEU A 44 -12.78 0.92 4.43
CA LEU A 44 -13.38 -0.35 4.00
C LEU A 44 -13.72 -0.34 2.50
N THR A 45 -14.28 0.77 2.01
CA THR A 45 -14.58 0.92 0.58
C THR A 45 -13.30 0.96 -0.26
N GLY A 46 -12.29 1.70 0.21
CA GLY A 46 -10.97 1.73 -0.42
C GLY A 46 -10.33 0.35 -0.50
N LEU A 47 -10.42 -0.44 0.57
CA LEU A 47 -9.88 -1.80 0.63
C LEU A 47 -10.56 -2.75 -0.37
N LEU A 48 -11.90 -2.67 -0.52
CA LEU A 48 -12.65 -3.47 -1.49
C LEU A 48 -12.19 -3.23 -2.94
N ILE A 49 -11.73 -2.03 -3.26
CA ILE A 49 -11.23 -1.69 -4.60
C ILE A 49 -9.72 -1.98 -4.71
N ARG A 50 -8.94 -1.60 -3.70
CA ARG A 50 -7.48 -1.71 -3.69
C ARG A 50 -7.02 -3.17 -3.75
N VAL A 51 -7.61 -4.05 -2.93
CA VAL A 51 -7.17 -5.45 -2.84
C VAL A 51 -7.28 -6.18 -4.18
N PRO A 52 -8.43 -6.21 -4.88
CA PRO A 52 -8.53 -6.87 -6.18
C PRO A 52 -7.60 -6.24 -7.23
N THR A 53 -7.49 -4.91 -7.23
CA THR A 53 -6.66 -4.18 -8.18
C THR A 53 -5.18 -4.54 -8.02
N VAL A 54 -4.66 -4.52 -6.79
CA VAL A 54 -3.27 -4.89 -6.48
C VAL A 54 -3.00 -6.35 -6.82
N ILE A 55 -3.93 -7.27 -6.52
CA ILE A 55 -3.77 -8.70 -6.83
C ILE A 55 -3.68 -8.93 -8.33
N VAL A 56 -4.64 -8.39 -9.09
CA VAL A 56 -4.66 -8.53 -10.55
C VAL A 56 -3.40 -7.94 -11.17
N PHE A 57 -3.02 -6.75 -10.75
CA PHE A 57 -1.81 -6.08 -11.21
C PHE A 57 -0.54 -6.88 -10.88
N SER A 58 -0.44 -7.40 -9.64
CA SER A 58 0.73 -8.16 -9.19
C SER A 58 0.88 -9.49 -9.93
N ILE A 59 -0.21 -10.21 -10.18
CA ILE A 59 -0.19 -11.43 -10.98
C ILE A 59 0.23 -11.11 -12.41
N PHE A 60 -0.35 -10.08 -13.00
CA PHE A 60 -0.02 -9.66 -14.37
C PHE A 60 1.46 -9.27 -14.50
N ALA A 61 1.95 -8.42 -13.60
CA ALA A 61 3.35 -8.01 -13.57
C ALA A 61 4.29 -9.20 -13.35
N ALA A 62 3.94 -10.11 -12.42
CA ALA A 62 4.73 -11.31 -12.16
C ALA A 62 4.78 -12.24 -13.39
N LEU A 63 3.67 -12.42 -14.11
CA LEU A 63 3.64 -13.19 -15.36
C LEU A 63 4.53 -12.57 -16.45
N LEU A 64 4.53 -11.25 -16.58
CA LEU A 64 5.44 -10.54 -17.50
C LEU A 64 6.91 -10.75 -17.10
N LEU A 65 7.22 -10.59 -15.82
CA LEU A 65 8.57 -10.73 -15.28
C LEU A 65 9.07 -12.17 -15.25
N ASN A 66 8.17 -13.15 -15.29
CA ASN A 66 8.51 -14.57 -15.36
C ASN A 66 8.94 -15.01 -16.76
N ARG A 67 8.51 -14.28 -17.81
CA ARG A 67 8.93 -14.57 -19.18
C ARG A 67 10.43 -14.24 -19.38
N GLU A 68 11.08 -15.01 -20.27
CA GLU A 68 12.46 -14.75 -20.65
C GLU A 68 12.52 -13.63 -21.69
N PHE A 69 12.89 -12.42 -21.25
CA PHE A 69 13.15 -11.29 -22.13
C PHE A 69 14.41 -10.53 -21.71
N ARG A 70 15.02 -9.85 -22.69
CA ARG A 70 16.20 -9.00 -22.45
C ARG A 70 15.80 -7.81 -21.60
N GLY A 71 16.25 -7.73 -20.32
CA GLY A 71 15.91 -6.64 -19.40
C GLY A 71 15.09 -7.07 -18.20
N ARG A 72 14.71 -8.35 -18.08
CA ARG A 72 13.94 -8.85 -16.91
C ARG A 72 14.59 -8.50 -15.56
N LEU A 73 15.92 -8.49 -15.51
CA LEU A 73 16.68 -8.13 -14.30
C LEU A 73 16.48 -6.67 -13.92
N PHE A 74 16.48 -5.77 -14.92
CA PHE A 74 16.23 -4.35 -14.71
C PHE A 74 14.82 -4.09 -14.17
N PHE A 75 13.80 -4.68 -14.77
CA PHE A 75 12.43 -4.52 -14.29
C PHE A 75 12.23 -5.10 -12.89
N ARG A 76 12.83 -6.26 -12.57
CA ARG A 76 12.84 -6.80 -11.21
C ARG A 76 13.48 -5.82 -10.23
N ALA A 77 14.61 -5.20 -10.59
CA ALA A 77 15.26 -4.20 -9.76
C ALA A 77 14.37 -2.96 -9.54
N VAL A 78 13.68 -2.49 -10.59
CA VAL A 78 12.74 -1.35 -10.50
C VAL A 78 11.58 -1.65 -9.57
N PHE A 79 10.95 -2.83 -9.67
CA PHE A 79 9.86 -3.21 -8.75
C PHE A 79 10.34 -3.53 -7.33
N PHE A 80 11.61 -3.88 -7.16
CA PHE A 80 12.20 -4.12 -5.85
C PHE A 80 12.67 -2.84 -5.16
N LEU A 81 12.94 -1.78 -5.93
CA LEU A 81 13.43 -0.50 -5.43
C LEU A 81 12.55 0.10 -4.33
N PRO A 82 11.20 0.17 -4.46
CA PRO A 82 10.34 0.66 -3.39
C PRO A 82 10.52 -0.09 -2.07
N VAL A 83 10.62 -1.42 -2.14
CA VAL A 83 10.81 -2.27 -0.96
C VAL A 83 12.13 -1.97 -0.25
N VAL A 84 13.21 -1.75 -1.01
CA VAL A 84 14.52 -1.39 -0.47
C VAL A 84 14.50 0.01 0.14
N VAL A 85 13.88 0.98 -0.52
CA VAL A 85 13.78 2.36 -0.03
C VAL A 85 12.96 2.43 1.26
N MET A 86 11.86 1.68 1.36
CA MET A 86 11.03 1.62 2.58
C MET A 86 11.66 0.75 3.68
N SER A 87 12.71 -0.01 3.38
CA SER A 87 13.41 -0.78 4.41
C SER A 87 14.07 0.15 5.44
N GLY A 88 14.06 -0.27 6.71
CA GLY A 88 14.57 0.54 7.82
C GLY A 88 16.03 1.01 7.65
N ALA A 89 16.83 0.32 6.84
CA ALA A 89 18.22 0.69 6.55
C ALA A 89 18.32 2.03 5.80
N VAL A 90 17.52 2.22 4.75
CA VAL A 90 17.49 3.49 3.99
C VAL A 90 16.76 4.57 4.78
N ALA A 91 15.67 4.23 5.47
CA ALA A 91 14.94 5.17 6.31
C ALA A 91 15.82 5.74 7.45
N SER A 92 16.75 4.96 8.01
CA SER A 92 17.69 5.45 9.03
C SER A 92 18.73 6.41 8.47
N LEU A 93 19.23 6.16 7.26
CA LEU A 93 20.17 7.06 6.57
C LEU A 93 19.51 8.38 6.21
N VAL A 94 18.27 8.34 5.70
CA VAL A 94 17.52 9.54 5.35
C VAL A 94 17.17 10.39 6.58
N ARG A 95 16.85 9.77 7.71
CA ARG A 95 16.57 10.50 8.97
C ARG A 95 17.80 11.20 9.56
N SER A 96 19.00 10.72 9.26
CA SER A 96 20.24 11.35 9.72
C SER A 96 20.61 12.62 8.94
N ASP A 97 20.00 12.80 7.76
CA ASP A 97 20.25 13.96 6.90
C ASP A 97 18.98 14.84 6.80
N SER A 98 19.03 16.01 7.47
CA SER A 98 17.91 16.95 7.51
C SER A 98 17.52 17.51 6.13
N THR A 99 18.46 17.54 5.18
CA THR A 99 18.24 17.97 3.80
C THR A 99 17.48 16.92 3.00
N ALA A 100 17.80 15.64 3.21
CA ALA A 100 17.06 14.53 2.59
C ALA A 100 15.64 14.44 3.14
N MET A 101 15.42 14.77 4.42
CA MET A 101 14.10 14.75 5.05
C MET A 101 13.19 15.88 4.50
N SER A 102 13.73 17.06 4.20
CA SER A 102 12.95 18.14 3.56
C SER A 102 12.60 17.82 2.09
N MET A 103 13.45 17.10 1.38
CA MET A 103 13.17 16.61 0.03
C MET A 103 12.15 15.46 0.03
N MET A 104 12.20 14.55 1.01
CA MET A 104 11.25 13.45 1.14
C MET A 104 9.90 13.87 1.74
N GLY A 105 9.86 14.90 2.57
CA GLY A 105 8.63 15.45 3.14
C GLY A 105 7.73 16.12 2.09
N SER A 106 8.30 16.59 0.97
CA SER A 106 7.56 17.02 -0.21
C SER A 106 7.21 15.87 -1.17
N THR A 107 7.70 14.67 -0.90
CA THR A 107 7.57 13.47 -1.76
C THR A 107 6.78 12.37 -1.03
N SER A 108 5.76 12.74 -0.24
CA SER A 108 4.87 11.77 0.42
C SER A 108 3.92 11.03 -0.52
N GLY A 109 4.13 11.14 -1.81
CA GLY A 109 3.46 10.34 -2.82
C GLY A 109 4.51 9.70 -3.71
N GLY A 110 4.92 8.45 -3.42
CA GLY A 110 5.66 7.57 -4.29
C GLY A 110 6.54 8.19 -5.39
N MET A 111 6.70 7.55 -6.48
CA MET A 111 7.39 8.04 -7.69
C MET A 111 6.69 9.22 -8.42
N THR A 112 5.76 9.92 -7.77
CA THR A 112 5.19 11.19 -8.26
C THR A 112 6.23 12.30 -8.37
N ALA A 113 7.44 12.08 -7.81
CA ALA A 113 8.61 12.92 -8.02
C ALA A 113 9.40 12.63 -9.31
N LEU A 114 9.06 11.64 -10.09
CA LEU A 114 9.33 11.74 -11.54
C LEU A 114 8.42 12.86 -12.02
N ASP A 115 8.99 14.05 -11.97
CA ASP A 115 8.38 15.32 -12.32
C ASP A 115 7.18 15.15 -13.23
N MET A 116 5.96 15.07 -12.64
CA MET A 116 4.70 15.16 -13.40
C MET A 116 4.67 16.46 -14.20
N THR A 117 5.47 17.44 -13.80
CA THR A 117 5.72 18.66 -14.57
C THR A 117 6.40 18.33 -15.91
N VAL A 118 7.43 17.48 -15.94
CA VAL A 118 8.10 17.06 -17.19
C VAL A 118 7.16 16.23 -18.06
N LEU A 119 6.39 15.32 -17.47
CA LEU A 119 5.37 14.56 -18.21
C LEU A 119 4.24 15.45 -18.71
N ASN A 120 3.75 16.37 -17.89
CA ASN A 120 2.75 17.33 -18.30
C ASN A 120 3.29 18.30 -19.37
N ASP A 121 4.53 18.75 -19.28
CA ASP A 121 5.16 19.60 -20.30
C ASP A 121 5.38 18.85 -21.60
N LEU A 122 5.77 17.56 -21.55
CA LEU A 122 5.90 16.72 -22.75
C LEU A 122 4.53 16.43 -23.38
N LEU A 123 3.49 16.22 -22.57
CA LEU A 123 2.14 15.96 -23.05
C LEU A 123 1.43 17.24 -23.52
N ALA A 124 1.67 18.39 -22.87
CA ALA A 124 1.13 19.67 -23.29
C ALA A 124 1.73 20.16 -24.63
N ASN A 125 2.98 19.78 -24.92
CA ASN A 125 3.63 20.08 -26.19
C ASN A 125 3.26 19.11 -27.34
N THR A 126 2.53 18.01 -27.02
CA THR A 126 1.94 17.14 -28.05
C THR A 126 0.53 17.65 -28.40
N ALA A 127 0.18 17.64 -29.68
CA ALA A 127 -1.10 18.09 -30.23
C ALA A 127 -2.33 17.24 -29.75
N LEU A 128 -2.20 16.52 -28.66
CA LEU A 128 -3.25 15.77 -27.98
C LEU A 128 -4.01 16.75 -27.08
N GLY A 129 -5.31 16.90 -27.30
CA GLY A 129 -6.15 17.85 -26.54
C GLY A 129 -6.03 17.67 -25.02
N GLU A 130 -6.26 18.75 -24.27
CA GLU A 130 -6.14 18.81 -22.79
C GLU A 130 -6.83 17.65 -22.05
N SER A 131 -7.96 17.18 -22.58
CA SER A 131 -8.70 16.04 -22.00
C SER A 131 -7.95 14.72 -22.08
N VAL A 132 -7.20 14.50 -23.17
CA VAL A 132 -6.41 13.25 -23.35
C VAL A 132 -5.14 13.31 -22.53
N SER A 133 -4.48 14.46 -22.45
CA SER A 133 -3.29 14.65 -21.62
C SER A 133 -3.60 14.47 -20.12
N GLY A 134 -4.73 15.02 -19.65
CA GLY A 134 -5.21 14.84 -18.29
C GLY A 134 -5.55 13.38 -17.95
N PHE A 135 -6.20 12.66 -18.86
CA PHE A 135 -6.47 11.22 -18.69
C PHE A 135 -5.17 10.41 -18.67
N LEU A 136 -4.23 10.71 -19.56
CA LEU A 136 -2.96 9.99 -19.65
C LEU A 136 -2.09 10.20 -18.40
N SER A 137 -2.01 11.44 -17.91
CA SER A 137 -1.28 11.77 -16.67
C SER A 137 -1.90 11.07 -15.46
N ALA A 138 -3.24 11.08 -15.33
CA ALA A 138 -3.94 10.37 -14.27
C ALA A 138 -3.75 8.84 -14.36
N ALA A 139 -3.74 8.27 -15.55
CA ALA A 139 -3.50 6.84 -15.74
C ALA A 139 -2.06 6.46 -15.37
N VAL A 140 -1.07 7.25 -15.80
CA VAL A 140 0.34 7.01 -15.48
C VAL A 140 0.60 7.15 -13.98
N SER A 141 0.04 8.16 -13.31
CA SER A 141 0.17 8.31 -11.86
C SER A 141 -0.45 7.14 -11.12
N SER A 142 -1.66 6.71 -11.52
CA SER A 142 -2.32 5.56 -10.89
C SER A 142 -1.52 4.26 -11.04
N VAL A 143 -0.93 4.02 -12.20
CA VAL A 143 -0.06 2.85 -12.44
C VAL A 143 1.23 2.96 -11.63
N ALA A 144 1.83 4.13 -11.52
CA ALA A 144 3.02 4.35 -10.72
C ALA A 144 2.74 4.12 -9.22
N ASP A 145 1.63 4.66 -8.70
CA ASP A 145 1.21 4.47 -7.31
C ASP A 145 0.92 2.99 -7.00
N ILE A 146 0.20 2.30 -7.88
CA ILE A 146 -0.07 0.86 -7.72
C ILE A 146 1.23 0.06 -7.80
N SER A 147 2.14 0.38 -8.73
CA SER A 147 3.45 -0.27 -8.83
C SER A 147 4.29 -0.09 -7.57
N TRP A 148 4.27 1.11 -6.99
CA TRP A 148 5.01 1.41 -5.78
C TRP A 148 4.52 0.59 -4.58
N VAL A 149 3.20 0.53 -4.40
CA VAL A 149 2.56 -0.22 -3.32
C VAL A 149 2.66 -1.74 -3.53
N SER A 150 2.61 -2.21 -4.77
CA SER A 150 2.53 -3.65 -5.08
C SER A 150 3.88 -4.36 -5.21
N GLY A 151 5.01 -3.71 -4.89
CA GLY A 151 6.34 -4.28 -5.07
C GLY A 151 6.54 -5.63 -4.37
N VAL A 152 6.16 -5.76 -3.11
CA VAL A 152 6.25 -7.01 -2.34
C VAL A 152 5.32 -8.09 -2.91
N GLN A 153 4.10 -7.70 -3.27
CA GLN A 153 3.08 -8.60 -3.83
C GLN A 153 3.54 -9.19 -5.18
N ILE A 154 4.17 -8.37 -6.02
CA ILE A 154 4.74 -8.82 -7.30
C ILE A 154 5.84 -9.85 -7.07
N LEU A 155 6.74 -9.62 -6.11
CA LEU A 155 7.81 -10.55 -5.78
C LEU A 155 7.27 -11.87 -5.23
N LEU A 156 6.25 -11.83 -4.36
CA LEU A 156 5.59 -13.03 -3.85
C LEU A 156 4.94 -13.84 -4.98
N CYS A 157 4.19 -13.16 -5.86
CA CYS A 157 3.60 -13.80 -7.03
C CYS A 157 4.67 -14.40 -7.96
N LEU A 158 5.77 -13.68 -8.17
CA LEU A 158 6.87 -14.15 -8.99
C LEU A 158 7.55 -15.40 -8.39
N ALA A 159 7.76 -15.41 -7.08
CA ALA A 159 8.29 -16.59 -6.36
C ALA A 159 7.33 -17.77 -6.51
N GLY A 160 6.03 -17.56 -6.39
CA GLY A 160 5.01 -18.58 -6.64
C GLY A 160 5.05 -19.14 -8.05
N LEU A 161 5.15 -18.28 -9.06
CA LEU A 161 5.28 -18.72 -10.45
C LEU A 161 6.55 -19.51 -10.71
N GLN A 162 7.67 -19.15 -10.07
CA GLN A 162 8.95 -19.83 -10.22
C GLN A 162 9.01 -21.18 -9.48
N SER A 163 8.13 -21.43 -8.54
CA SER A 163 8.03 -22.72 -7.84
C SER A 163 7.36 -23.81 -8.67
N ILE A 164 6.67 -23.46 -9.76
CA ILE A 164 5.99 -24.41 -10.65
C ILE A 164 7.03 -25.07 -11.55
N SER A 165 7.06 -26.40 -11.56
CA SER A 165 8.00 -27.17 -12.41
C SER A 165 7.75 -26.90 -13.90
N PRO A 166 8.78 -26.59 -14.69
CA PRO A 166 8.68 -26.45 -16.14
C PRO A 166 8.11 -27.69 -16.85
N SER A 167 8.35 -28.88 -16.31
CA SER A 167 7.85 -30.13 -16.87
C SER A 167 6.31 -30.21 -16.97
N LEU A 168 5.59 -29.53 -16.08
CA LEU A 168 4.13 -29.44 -16.15
C LEU A 168 3.67 -28.70 -17.41
N TYR A 169 4.36 -27.63 -17.76
CA TYR A 169 4.06 -26.86 -18.96
C TYR A 169 4.44 -27.62 -20.25
N GLU A 170 5.56 -28.36 -20.20
CA GLU A 170 5.99 -29.21 -21.31
C GLU A 170 4.99 -30.34 -21.57
N ALA A 171 4.52 -31.01 -20.52
CA ALA A 171 3.49 -32.05 -20.62
C ALA A 171 2.18 -31.49 -21.20
N ALA A 172 1.73 -30.34 -20.72
CA ALA A 172 0.53 -29.67 -21.21
C ALA A 172 0.64 -29.29 -22.69
N LYS A 173 1.81 -28.83 -23.13
CA LYS A 173 2.07 -28.51 -24.54
C LYS A 173 2.04 -29.76 -25.42
N MET A 174 2.54 -30.88 -24.93
CA MET A 174 2.48 -32.17 -25.66
C MET A 174 1.03 -32.66 -25.84
N GLU A 175 0.15 -32.31 -24.88
CA GLU A 175 -1.31 -32.57 -24.97
C GLU A 175 -2.08 -31.52 -25.80
N GLY A 176 -1.37 -30.53 -26.38
CA GLY A 176 -1.99 -29.50 -27.22
C GLY A 176 -2.68 -28.37 -26.44
N ALA A 177 -2.33 -28.17 -25.17
CA ALA A 177 -2.91 -27.08 -24.38
C ALA A 177 -2.50 -25.70 -24.94
N SER A 178 -3.47 -24.79 -25.04
CA SER A 178 -3.22 -23.39 -25.34
C SER A 178 -2.67 -22.66 -24.11
N SER A 179 -1.95 -21.54 -24.31
CA SER A 179 -1.43 -20.72 -23.18
C SER A 179 -2.54 -20.24 -22.22
N TRP A 180 -3.76 -20.04 -22.72
CA TRP A 180 -4.93 -19.72 -21.89
C TRP A 180 -5.34 -20.90 -21.00
N SER A 181 -5.33 -22.12 -21.57
CA SER A 181 -5.60 -23.34 -20.81
C SER A 181 -4.51 -23.63 -19.77
N GLU A 182 -3.23 -23.44 -20.13
CA GLU A 182 -2.10 -23.54 -19.20
C GLU A 182 -2.25 -22.58 -18.02
N PHE A 183 -2.65 -21.33 -18.29
CA PHE A 183 -2.84 -20.34 -17.24
C PHE A 183 -3.94 -20.77 -16.26
N TRP A 184 -5.14 -21.08 -16.75
CA TRP A 184 -6.29 -21.37 -15.87
C TRP A 184 -6.25 -22.74 -15.20
N LYS A 185 -5.66 -23.75 -15.85
CA LYS A 185 -5.65 -25.13 -15.34
C LYS A 185 -4.40 -25.49 -14.57
N ILE A 186 -3.26 -24.83 -14.82
CA ILE A 186 -1.99 -25.13 -14.18
C ILE A 186 -1.51 -23.95 -13.33
N THR A 187 -1.27 -22.80 -13.97
CA THR A 187 -0.61 -21.66 -13.30
C THR A 187 -1.45 -21.12 -12.16
N PHE A 188 -2.72 -20.80 -12.43
CA PHE A 188 -3.60 -20.16 -11.44
C PHE A 188 -3.88 -21.08 -10.23
N PRO A 189 -4.24 -22.37 -10.37
CA PRO A 189 -4.44 -23.24 -9.22
C PRO A 189 -3.17 -23.49 -8.41
N MET A 190 -2.02 -23.64 -9.07
CA MET A 190 -0.74 -23.84 -8.39
C MET A 190 -0.28 -22.59 -7.62
N CYS A 191 -0.63 -21.41 -8.11
CA CYS A 191 -0.33 -20.14 -7.43
C CYS A 191 -1.34 -19.78 -6.31
N MET A 192 -2.46 -20.50 -6.18
CA MET A 192 -3.50 -20.17 -5.18
C MET A 192 -2.98 -19.98 -3.75
N PRO A 193 -2.09 -20.81 -3.21
CA PRO A 193 -1.55 -20.62 -1.86
C PRO A 193 -0.80 -19.30 -1.71
N ILE A 194 -0.05 -18.92 -2.74
CA ILE A 194 0.70 -17.66 -2.76
C ILE A 194 -0.24 -16.47 -2.95
N ILE A 195 -1.25 -16.59 -3.82
CA ILE A 195 -2.28 -15.55 -4.02
C ILE A 195 -3.00 -15.28 -2.70
N PHE A 196 -3.35 -16.33 -1.93
CA PHE A 196 -3.96 -16.16 -0.61
C PHE A 196 -3.05 -15.39 0.35
N LEU A 197 -1.76 -15.70 0.37
CA LEU A 197 -0.77 -14.97 1.16
C LEU A 197 -0.67 -13.51 0.72
N VAL A 198 -0.68 -13.25 -0.59
CA VAL A 198 -0.69 -11.88 -1.15
C VAL A 198 -1.93 -11.12 -0.74
N VAL A 199 -3.11 -11.76 -0.72
CA VAL A 199 -4.36 -11.14 -0.23
C VAL A 199 -4.21 -10.70 1.23
N ILE A 200 -3.77 -11.60 2.11
CA ILE A 200 -3.58 -11.29 3.54
C ILE A 200 -2.57 -10.15 3.70
N TYR A 201 -1.44 -10.23 3.01
CA TYR A 201 -0.42 -9.18 3.06
C TYR A 201 -0.98 -7.83 2.61
N THR A 202 -1.72 -7.78 1.50
CA THR A 202 -2.31 -6.54 0.98
C THR A 202 -3.35 -5.93 1.93
N ILE A 203 -4.12 -6.77 2.61
CA ILE A 203 -5.07 -6.31 3.64
C ILE A 203 -4.30 -5.67 4.80
N ILE A 204 -3.29 -6.35 5.35
CA ILE A 204 -2.48 -5.81 6.45
C ILE A 204 -1.79 -4.52 6.04
N ASP A 205 -1.18 -4.48 4.85
CA ASP A 205 -0.50 -3.32 4.29
C ASP A 205 -1.46 -2.12 4.16
N SER A 206 -2.68 -2.36 3.67
CA SER A 206 -3.71 -1.31 3.55
C SER A 206 -4.19 -0.77 4.90
N PHE A 207 -4.26 -1.60 5.92
CA PHE A 207 -4.59 -1.16 7.28
C PHE A 207 -3.45 -0.39 7.95
N THR A 208 -2.21 -0.72 7.65
CA THR A 208 -1.02 -0.07 8.24
C THR A 208 -0.49 1.13 7.44
N ASP A 209 -1.11 1.45 6.31
CA ASP A 209 -0.72 2.55 5.44
C ASP A 209 -0.82 3.90 6.18
N PRO A 210 0.27 4.67 6.32
CA PRO A 210 0.26 5.98 6.98
C PRO A 210 -0.72 6.98 6.35
N ASP A 211 -1.04 6.81 5.06
CA ASP A 211 -1.98 7.66 4.33
C ASP A 211 -3.45 7.32 4.59
N ASN A 212 -3.70 6.23 5.29
CA ASN A 212 -5.03 5.80 5.67
C ASN A 212 -5.74 6.83 6.55
N ALA A 213 -7.01 7.10 6.24
CA ALA A 213 -7.82 8.14 6.91
C ALA A 213 -7.91 7.93 8.43
N VAL A 214 -8.06 6.67 8.88
CA VAL A 214 -8.15 6.36 10.32
C VAL A 214 -6.79 6.53 11.00
N ILE A 215 -5.68 6.14 10.36
CA ILE A 215 -4.33 6.34 10.90
C ILE A 215 -4.01 7.84 11.00
N LYS A 216 -4.36 8.63 9.99
CA LYS A 216 -4.24 10.10 10.04
C LYS A 216 -5.07 10.69 11.17
N MET A 217 -6.30 10.21 11.36
CA MET A 217 -7.16 10.63 12.49
C MET A 217 -6.51 10.29 13.82
N ILE A 218 -6.00 9.07 14.03
CA ILE A 218 -5.28 8.66 15.25
C ILE A 218 -4.09 9.59 15.50
N SER A 219 -3.28 9.85 14.48
CA SER A 219 -2.10 10.72 14.55
C SER A 219 -2.50 12.16 14.92
N THR A 220 -3.52 12.71 14.29
CA THR A 220 -4.03 14.06 14.58
C THR A 220 -4.57 14.15 16.01
N GLN A 221 -5.36 13.17 16.45
CA GLN A 221 -5.88 13.16 17.83
C GLN A 221 -4.77 13.00 18.88
N ALA A 222 -3.77 12.16 18.59
CA ALA A 222 -2.65 11.94 19.51
C ALA A 222 -1.70 13.14 19.58
N PHE A 223 -1.25 13.65 18.45
CA PHE A 223 -0.12 14.58 18.39
C PHE A 223 -0.52 16.05 18.20
N SER A 224 -1.64 16.32 17.52
CA SER A 224 -2.12 17.70 17.34
C SER A 224 -3.10 18.11 18.43
N ASN A 225 -4.02 17.23 18.81
CA ASN A 225 -5.06 17.54 19.82
C ASN A 225 -4.67 17.05 21.23
N PHE A 226 -3.55 16.34 21.38
CA PHE A 226 -3.06 15.77 22.65
C PHE A 226 -4.08 14.87 23.39
N GLN A 227 -5.03 14.30 22.64
CA GLN A 227 -6.07 13.40 23.15
C GLN A 227 -5.61 11.94 23.09
N TYR A 228 -4.56 11.60 23.82
CA TYR A 228 -3.93 10.27 23.81
C TYR A 228 -4.91 9.14 24.13
N SER A 229 -5.83 9.36 25.04
CA SER A 229 -6.80 8.37 25.46
C SER A 229 -7.82 8.04 24.37
N TYR A 230 -8.32 9.08 23.70
CA TYR A 230 -9.23 8.93 22.57
C TYR A 230 -8.53 8.30 21.36
N ALA A 231 -7.33 8.77 21.03
CA ALA A 231 -6.51 8.18 19.98
C ALA A 231 -6.21 6.68 20.23
N SER A 232 -5.92 6.31 21.49
CA SER A 232 -5.71 4.90 21.84
C SER A 232 -7.00 4.08 21.79
N ALA A 233 -8.18 4.65 22.03
CA ALA A 233 -9.46 3.96 21.85
C ALA A 233 -9.73 3.67 20.37
N ILE A 234 -9.49 4.65 19.49
CA ILE A 234 -9.59 4.46 18.02
C ILE A 234 -8.62 3.37 17.57
N ALA A 235 -7.35 3.44 18.00
CA ALA A 235 -6.31 2.48 17.61
C ALA A 235 -6.56 1.04 18.10
N VAL A 236 -7.36 0.84 19.15
CA VAL A 236 -7.73 -0.49 19.65
C VAL A 236 -8.88 -1.09 18.85
N VAL A 237 -9.79 -0.27 18.33
CA VAL A 237 -10.94 -0.72 17.54
C VAL A 237 -10.54 -0.96 16.08
N TYR A 238 -9.62 -0.16 15.59
CA TYR A 238 -9.06 -0.28 14.26
C TYR A 238 -8.11 -1.47 14.14
#